data_7c20da56a617150ff13f9d68137658cb
#
_entry.id   7c20da56a617150ff13f9d68137658cb
#
_cell.length_a   1.000
_cell.length_b   1.000
_cell.length_c   1.000
_cell.angle_alpha   90.00
_cell.angle_beta   90.00
_cell.angle_gamma   90.00
#
_symmetry.space_group_name_H-M   'P 1'
#
loop_
_entity.id
_entity.type
_entity.pdbx_description
1 polymer ?
#
loop_
_entity_poly.entity_id
_entity_poly.type
_entity_poly.pdbx_seq_one_letter_code
_entity_poly.pdbx_strand_id
1 'polypeptide(L)'
;LQNQGITINASDPGIVSTNMITMQAWFDPLTDILFRPFIKTPAQGAATAIHLALSDEAKDRNGCCYANCKKKNMSERIRHHAQQKQLWDDTEILLRQKGIRF
;
A
#
# COMPACT_ATOMS: atom_id res chain seq x y z
N LEU A 1 -6.16 -18.17 -5.87
CA LEU A 1 -4.77 -17.72 -6.15
C LEU A 1 -3.73 -18.48 -5.32
N GLN A 2 -4.03 -18.84 -4.07
CA GLN A 2 -3.08 -19.58 -3.19
C GLN A 2 -2.61 -20.92 -3.79
N ASN A 3 -3.42 -21.58 -4.60
CA ASN A 3 -3.08 -22.86 -5.23
C ASN A 3 -2.45 -22.71 -6.63
N GLN A 4 -2.14 -21.49 -7.06
CA GLN A 4 -1.63 -21.21 -8.42
C GLN A 4 -0.17 -20.72 -8.40
N GLY A 5 0.53 -20.80 -7.26
CA GLY A 5 1.91 -20.29 -7.13
C GLY A 5 2.01 -18.76 -7.20
N ILE A 6 0.89 -18.05 -6.98
CA ILE A 6 0.85 -16.58 -7.00
C ILE A 6 0.78 -16.08 -5.56
N THR A 7 1.65 -15.14 -5.22
CA THR A 7 1.64 -14.43 -3.94
C THR A 7 1.20 -12.99 -4.13
N ILE A 8 0.38 -12.49 -3.20
CA ILE A 8 -0.11 -11.11 -3.21
C ILE A 8 0.22 -10.48 -1.87
N ASN A 9 0.95 -9.39 -1.88
CA ASN A 9 1.34 -8.64 -0.70
C ASN A 9 1.07 -7.15 -0.91
N ALA A 10 0.87 -6.42 0.17
CA ALA A 10 0.66 -4.98 0.15
C ALA A 10 1.94 -4.24 0.57
N SER A 11 2.23 -3.14 -0.13
CA SER A 11 3.32 -2.22 0.21
C SER A 11 2.76 -0.91 0.74
N ASP A 12 3.20 -0.52 1.93
CA ASP A 12 2.93 0.79 2.53
C ASP A 12 4.16 1.68 2.34
N PRO A 13 4.11 2.66 1.42
CA PRO A 13 5.25 3.55 1.16
C PRO A 13 5.47 4.58 2.28
N GLY A 14 4.47 4.78 3.15
CA GLY A 14 4.45 5.89 4.10
C GLY A 14 4.17 7.24 3.42
N ILE A 15 4.54 8.33 4.06
CA ILE A 15 4.38 9.68 3.51
C ILE A 15 5.56 9.97 2.59
N VAL A 16 5.27 10.14 1.29
CA VAL A 16 6.26 10.37 0.24
C VAL A 16 6.05 11.75 -0.38
N SER A 17 7.13 12.50 -0.56
CA SER A 17 7.12 13.78 -1.27
C SER A 17 6.89 13.54 -2.76
N THR A 18 5.66 13.74 -3.19
CA THR A 18 5.24 13.66 -4.59
C THR A 18 4.41 14.90 -4.94
N ASN A 19 4.20 15.14 -6.22
CA ASN A 19 3.32 16.22 -6.69
C ASN A 19 1.85 16.09 -6.22
N MET A 20 1.49 14.95 -5.63
CA MET A 20 0.17 14.72 -5.06
C MET A 20 -0.06 15.47 -3.73
N ILE A 21 1.02 15.85 -3.02
CA ILE A 21 0.97 16.56 -1.73
C ILE A 21 1.31 18.05 -1.92
N THR A 22 0.88 18.67 -2.97
CA THR A 22 0.95 20.12 -3.13
C THR A 22 -0.29 20.74 -2.51
N MET A 23 -0.19 21.17 -1.27
CA MET A 23 -1.14 22.13 -0.72
C MET A 23 -0.83 23.49 -1.35
N GLN A 24 -1.64 23.95 -2.29
CA GLN A 24 -1.51 25.29 -2.91
C GLN A 24 -1.93 26.37 -1.91
N ALA A 25 -1.19 26.50 -0.81
CA ALA A 25 -1.44 27.49 0.21
C ALA A 25 -0.20 28.36 0.41
N TRP A 26 -0.41 29.60 0.80
CA TRP A 26 0.67 30.59 1.02
C TRP A 26 1.71 30.16 2.08
N PHE A 27 1.37 29.20 2.94
CA PHE A 27 2.27 28.63 3.97
C PHE A 27 3.01 27.35 3.52
N ASP A 28 2.86 26.92 2.26
CA ASP A 28 3.53 25.74 1.70
C ASP A 28 5.06 25.72 1.92
N PRO A 29 5.79 26.85 1.74
CA PRO A 29 7.24 26.87 1.97
C PRO A 29 7.63 26.60 3.42
N LEU A 30 6.83 27.10 4.38
CA LEU A 30 7.08 26.89 5.81
C LEU A 30 6.75 25.44 6.22
N THR A 31 5.67 24.90 5.68
CA THR A 31 5.25 23.52 5.89
C THR A 31 6.28 22.55 5.31
N ASP A 32 6.79 22.83 4.12
CA ASP A 32 7.83 22.04 3.46
C ASP A 32 9.12 21.98 4.32
N ILE A 33 9.58 23.10 4.83
CA ILE A 33 10.77 23.17 5.67
C ILE A 33 10.59 22.41 6.98
N LEU A 34 9.42 22.51 7.61
CA LEU A 34 9.13 21.91 8.91
C LEU A 34 8.91 20.39 8.82
N PHE A 35 8.25 19.91 7.77
CA PHE A 35 7.90 18.50 7.60
C PHE A 35 8.86 17.71 6.72
N ARG A 36 9.74 18.37 5.95
CA ARG A 36 10.71 17.75 5.05
C ARG A 36 11.55 16.63 5.67
N PRO A 37 12.06 16.74 6.92
CA PRO A 37 12.83 15.65 7.53
C PRO A 37 12.00 14.38 7.80
N PHE A 38 10.66 14.50 7.84
CA PHE A 38 9.75 13.37 8.10
C PHE A 38 9.15 12.76 6.83
N ILE A 39 9.35 13.40 5.67
CA ILE A 39 8.79 12.98 4.40
C ILE A 39 9.86 12.21 3.62
N LYS A 40 9.50 11.01 3.16
CA LYS A 40 10.39 10.18 2.35
C LYS A 40 10.57 10.75 0.94
N THR A 41 11.74 10.53 0.36
CA THR A 41 11.94 10.74 -1.07
C THR A 41 11.16 9.69 -1.88
N PRO A 42 10.86 9.93 -3.17
CA PRO A 42 10.22 8.93 -4.04
C PRO A 42 10.98 7.59 -4.07
N ALA A 43 12.31 7.63 -4.09
CA ALA A 43 13.15 6.43 -4.04
C ALA A 43 12.97 5.65 -2.73
N GLN A 44 12.91 6.34 -1.60
CA GLN A 44 12.64 5.73 -0.29
C GLN A 44 11.20 5.17 -0.20
N GLY A 45 10.24 5.84 -0.83
CA GLY A 45 8.86 5.35 -0.93
C GLY A 45 8.75 4.06 -1.75
N ALA A 46 9.49 3.97 -2.84
CA ALA A 46 9.53 2.79 -3.71
C ALA A 46 10.29 1.60 -3.10
N ALA A 47 11.18 1.83 -2.15
CA ALA A 47 12.08 0.79 -1.60
C ALA A 47 11.33 -0.46 -1.10
N THR A 48 10.17 -0.29 -0.44
CA THR A 48 9.37 -1.42 0.06
C THR A 48 8.77 -2.25 -1.08
N ALA A 49 8.30 -1.60 -2.14
CA ALA A 49 7.76 -2.31 -3.31
C ALA A 49 8.88 -3.08 -4.05
N ILE A 50 10.06 -2.49 -4.19
CA ILE A 50 11.24 -3.13 -4.77
C ILE A 50 11.68 -4.33 -3.91
N HIS A 51 11.70 -4.16 -2.59
CA HIS A 51 11.99 -5.26 -1.66
C HIS A 51 11.03 -6.43 -1.85
N LEU A 52 9.71 -6.16 -1.94
CA LEU A 52 8.72 -7.21 -2.19
C LEU A 52 8.90 -7.93 -3.53
N ALA A 53 9.37 -7.22 -4.55
CA ALA A 53 9.58 -7.79 -5.88
C ALA A 53 10.84 -8.66 -5.98
N LEU A 54 11.89 -8.34 -5.23
CA LEU A 54 13.22 -8.91 -5.42
C LEU A 54 13.75 -9.71 -4.22
N SER A 55 13.15 -9.57 -3.04
CA SER A 55 13.64 -10.23 -1.82
C SER A 55 13.22 -11.69 -1.74
N ASP A 56 14.15 -12.57 -1.46
CA ASP A 56 13.87 -13.97 -1.18
C ASP A 56 12.99 -14.15 0.08
N GLU A 57 13.09 -13.25 1.05
CA GLU A 57 12.26 -13.26 2.25
C GLU A 57 10.76 -13.12 1.91
N ALA A 58 10.45 -12.31 0.90
CA ALA A 58 9.07 -12.04 0.50
C ALA A 58 8.49 -13.10 -0.44
N LYS A 59 9.35 -13.91 -1.07
CA LYS A 59 8.99 -14.88 -2.12
C LYS A 59 7.90 -15.86 -1.71
N ASP A 60 7.99 -16.39 -0.49
CA ASP A 60 7.05 -17.38 0.04
C ASP A 60 5.98 -16.76 0.97
N ARG A 61 5.94 -15.43 1.06
CA ARG A 61 4.96 -14.72 1.88
C ARG A 61 3.75 -14.33 1.06
N ASN A 62 2.56 -14.55 1.61
CA ASN A 62 1.30 -14.21 0.97
C ASN A 62 0.35 -13.54 1.96
N GLY A 63 -0.42 -12.55 1.50
CA GLY A 63 -1.40 -11.82 2.31
C GLY A 63 -0.77 -10.96 3.41
N CYS A 64 0.47 -10.51 3.21
CA CYS A 64 1.19 -9.68 4.17
C CYS A 64 1.23 -8.21 3.75
N CYS A 65 1.32 -7.32 4.74
CA CYS A 65 1.59 -5.90 4.52
C CYS A 65 3.03 -5.59 4.95
N TYR A 66 3.73 -4.82 4.13
CA TYR A 66 5.12 -4.42 4.37
C TYR A 66 5.23 -2.90 4.44
N ALA A 67 6.00 -2.42 5.42
CA ALA A 67 6.38 -1.02 5.55
C ALA A 67 7.87 -0.95 5.90
N ASN A 68 8.61 -0.01 5.32
CA ASN A 68 10.06 0.13 5.52
C ASN A 68 10.84 -1.19 5.31
N CYS A 69 10.51 -1.91 4.24
CA CYS A 69 11.10 -3.21 3.89
C CYS A 69 10.93 -4.31 4.96
N LYS A 70 9.99 -4.15 5.87
CA LYS A 70 9.70 -5.12 6.94
C LYS A 70 8.23 -5.47 6.98
N LYS A 71 7.93 -6.71 7.36
CA LYS A 71 6.55 -7.15 7.58
C LYS A 71 5.90 -6.32 8.69
N LYS A 72 4.77 -5.68 8.37
CA LYS A 72 3.97 -4.91 9.33
C LYS A 72 2.95 -5.82 9.98
N ASN A 73 2.92 -5.85 11.30
CA ASN A 73 1.88 -6.56 12.04
C ASN A 73 0.58 -5.77 11.95
N MET A 74 -0.41 -6.33 11.27
CA MET A 74 -1.77 -5.79 11.26
C MET A 74 -2.55 -6.35 12.44
N SER A 75 -3.39 -5.51 13.07
CA SER A 75 -4.24 -5.98 14.16
C SER A 75 -5.21 -7.06 13.68
N GLU A 76 -5.52 -8.03 14.52
CA GLU A 76 -6.48 -9.11 14.22
C GLU A 76 -7.86 -8.54 13.82
N ARG A 77 -8.25 -7.41 14.42
CA ARG A 77 -9.49 -6.72 14.08
C ARG A 77 -9.55 -6.30 12.60
N ILE A 78 -8.41 -5.92 12.01
CA ILE A 78 -8.33 -5.55 10.59
C ILE A 78 -8.25 -6.80 9.73
N ARG A 79 -7.44 -7.78 10.13
CA ARG A 79 -7.20 -9.00 9.33
C ARG A 79 -8.45 -9.86 9.13
N HIS A 80 -9.33 -9.88 10.11
CA HIS A 80 -10.53 -10.73 10.12
C HIS A 80 -11.82 -9.92 10.27
N HIS A 81 -11.84 -8.69 9.76
CA HIS A 81 -13.05 -7.88 9.83
C HIS A 81 -14.16 -8.48 8.97
N ALA A 82 -15.34 -8.67 9.56
CA ALA A 82 -16.49 -9.31 8.88
C ALA A 82 -16.90 -8.61 7.57
N GLN A 83 -16.69 -7.30 7.48
CA GLN A 83 -17.03 -6.50 6.29
C GLN A 83 -16.04 -6.66 5.12
N GLN A 84 -14.90 -7.33 5.29
CA GLN A 84 -13.94 -7.52 4.18
C GLN A 84 -14.57 -8.28 3.02
N LYS A 85 -15.28 -9.36 3.34
CA LYS A 85 -15.95 -10.16 2.31
C LYS A 85 -17.05 -9.34 1.62
N GLN A 86 -17.84 -8.61 2.38
CA GLN A 86 -18.89 -7.75 1.82
C GLN A 86 -18.31 -6.70 0.88
N LEU A 87 -17.25 -6.00 1.30
CA LEU A 87 -16.57 -5.01 0.45
C LEU A 87 -16.07 -5.63 -0.86
N TRP A 88 -15.52 -6.83 -0.80
CA TRP A 88 -15.07 -7.56 -1.99
C TRP A 88 -16.23 -7.85 -2.93
N ASP A 89 -17.30 -8.46 -2.41
CA ASP A 89 -18.47 -8.87 -3.17
C ASP A 89 -19.17 -7.64 -3.82
N ASP A 90 -19.33 -6.55 -3.07
CA ASP A 90 -19.93 -5.31 -3.57
C ASP A 90 -19.05 -4.66 -4.67
N THR A 91 -17.75 -4.70 -4.51
CA THR A 91 -16.79 -4.20 -5.50
C THR A 91 -16.85 -5.02 -6.78
N GLU A 92 -16.90 -6.35 -6.68
CA GLU A 92 -17.02 -7.25 -7.83
C GLU A 92 -18.32 -7.00 -8.61
N ILE A 93 -19.44 -6.83 -7.91
CA ILE A 93 -20.74 -6.49 -8.51
C ILE A 93 -20.65 -5.17 -9.27
N LEU A 94 -20.07 -4.13 -8.63
CA LEU A 94 -19.92 -2.82 -9.25
C LEU A 94 -19.08 -2.88 -10.53
N LEU A 95 -17.94 -3.60 -10.49
CA LEU A 95 -17.05 -3.73 -11.64
C LEU A 95 -17.75 -4.47 -12.81
N ARG A 96 -18.49 -5.53 -12.52
CA ARG A 96 -19.29 -6.26 -13.53
C ARG A 96 -20.36 -5.36 -14.15
N GLN A 97 -21.07 -4.56 -13.37
CA GLN A 97 -22.04 -3.57 -13.86
C GLN A 97 -21.40 -2.53 -14.78
N LYS A 98 -20.13 -2.21 -14.57
CA LYS A 98 -19.34 -1.30 -15.44
C LYS A 98 -18.72 -2.02 -16.65
N GLY A 99 -19.03 -3.30 -16.86
CA GLY A 99 -18.54 -4.07 -18.01
C GLY A 99 -17.10 -4.57 -17.86
N ILE A 100 -16.51 -4.48 -16.67
CA ILE A 100 -15.17 -5.01 -16.40
C ILE A 100 -15.31 -6.50 -16.10
N ARG A 101 -14.60 -7.32 -16.88
CA ARG A 101 -14.50 -8.78 -16.68
C ARG A 101 -13.13 -9.12 -16.09
N PHE A 102 -13.09 -10.03 -15.13
CA PHE A 102 -11.86 -10.60 -14.56
C PHE A 102 -12.04 -12.08 -14.32
#